data_aacb5982739a95cf18ac9dee6dbaff19
#
_entry.id   aacb5982739a95cf18ac9dee6dbaff19
#
_cell.length_a   1.000
_cell.length_b   1.000
_cell.length_c   1.000
_cell.angle_alpha   90.00
_cell.angle_beta   90.00
_cell.angle_gamma   90.00
#
_symmetry.space_group_name_H-M   'P 1'
#
loop_
_entity.id
_entity.type
_entity.pdbx_description
1 polymer ?
#
loop_
_entity_poly.entity_id
_entity_poly.type
_entity_poly.pdbx_seq_one_letter_code
_entity_poly.pdbx_strand_id
1 'polypeptide(L)'
;MKVGIIGGGRVGSHLAASLREAGVLVGITAASEQHSAQLAQQFGVPATDNAKLWQAADVLLLTVPDRLIGTVAEELAQSVT
;
A
#
# COMPACT_ATOMS: atom_id res chain seq x y z
N MET A 1 -2.43 -12.81 8.97
CA MET A 1 -1.50 -12.20 8.00
C MET A 1 -1.87 -10.74 7.77
N LYS A 2 -0.90 -9.87 7.72
CA LYS A 2 -1.11 -8.44 7.48
C LYS A 2 -0.61 -8.09 6.08
N VAL A 3 -1.50 -7.58 5.24
CA VAL A 3 -1.17 -7.26 3.84
C VAL A 3 -1.31 -5.77 3.61
N GLY A 4 -0.30 -5.18 2.98
CA GLY A 4 -0.32 -3.79 2.56
C GLY A 4 -0.22 -3.67 1.04
N ILE A 5 -0.77 -2.59 0.49
CA ILE A 5 -0.74 -2.33 -0.95
C ILE A 5 -0.07 -0.99 -1.19
N ILE A 6 0.90 -0.97 -2.08
CA ILE A 6 1.53 0.25 -2.57
C ILE A 6 1.11 0.45 -4.02
N GLY A 7 0.35 1.50 -4.28
CA GLY A 7 -0.20 1.80 -5.59
C GLY A 7 -1.72 1.75 -5.59
N GLY A 8 -2.35 2.90 -5.79
CA GLY A 8 -3.80 3.06 -5.68
C GLY A 8 -4.56 3.03 -7.00
N GLY A 9 -4.03 2.37 -8.03
CA GLY A 9 -4.73 2.23 -9.31
C GLY A 9 -5.85 1.21 -9.25
N ARG A 10 -6.41 0.87 -10.41
CA ARG A 10 -7.54 -0.07 -10.49
C ARG A 10 -7.21 -1.43 -9.88
N VAL A 11 -6.03 -1.98 -10.18
CA VAL A 11 -5.62 -3.27 -9.66
C VAL A 11 -5.46 -3.21 -8.16
N GLY A 12 -4.79 -2.18 -7.64
CA GLY A 12 -4.59 -1.99 -6.22
C GLY A 12 -5.90 -1.84 -5.46
N SER A 13 -6.83 -1.04 -5.98
CA SER A 13 -8.14 -0.85 -5.36
C SER A 13 -8.96 -2.13 -5.36
N HIS A 14 -8.89 -2.90 -6.44
CA HIS A 14 -9.60 -4.18 -6.55
C HIS A 14 -9.09 -5.19 -5.52
N LEU A 15 -7.76 -5.29 -5.41
CA LEU A 15 -7.14 -6.16 -4.41
C LEU A 15 -7.44 -5.70 -2.98
N ALA A 16 -7.44 -4.39 -2.76
CA ALA A 16 -7.74 -3.82 -1.44
C ALA A 16 -9.13 -4.21 -0.97
N ALA A 17 -10.12 -4.15 -1.87
CA ALA A 17 -11.49 -4.55 -1.52
C ALA A 17 -11.56 -6.00 -1.08
N SER A 18 -10.90 -6.90 -1.82
CA SER A 18 -10.87 -8.32 -1.49
C SER A 18 -10.14 -8.59 -0.19
N LEU A 19 -9.01 -7.92 0.04
CA LEU A 19 -8.21 -8.11 1.25
C LEU A 19 -8.90 -7.53 2.48
N ARG A 20 -9.62 -6.43 2.32
CA ARG A 20 -10.42 -5.85 3.39
C ARG A 20 -11.53 -6.81 3.81
N GLU A 21 -12.20 -7.40 2.84
CA GLU A 21 -13.25 -8.38 3.09
C GLU A 21 -12.71 -9.60 3.83
N ALA A 22 -11.49 -10.01 3.49
CA ALA A 22 -10.81 -11.10 4.20
C ALA A 22 -10.28 -10.71 5.58
N GLY A 23 -10.29 -9.43 5.92
CA GLY A 23 -9.83 -8.95 7.21
C GLY A 23 -8.32 -8.87 7.36
N VAL A 24 -7.58 -8.84 6.26
CA VAL A 24 -6.10 -8.84 6.30
C VAL A 24 -5.47 -7.54 5.80
N LEU A 25 -6.25 -6.61 5.25
CA LEU A 25 -5.71 -5.35 4.75
C LEU A 25 -5.33 -4.43 5.91
N VAL A 26 -4.06 -4.02 5.99
CA VAL A 26 -3.59 -3.11 7.04
C VAL A 26 -3.29 -1.71 6.53
N GLY A 27 -3.16 -1.52 5.22
CA GLY A 27 -2.93 -0.21 4.67
C GLY A 27 -2.81 -0.23 3.16
N ILE A 28 -2.98 0.96 2.58
CA ILE A 28 -2.84 1.17 1.14
C ILE A 28 -2.27 2.57 0.93
N THR A 29 -1.32 2.70 0.02
CA THR A 29 -0.74 4.00 -0.33
C THR A 29 -0.84 4.25 -1.82
N ALA A 30 -0.75 5.52 -2.20
CA ALA A 30 -0.78 5.96 -3.59
C ALA A 30 0.35 6.95 -3.84
N ALA A 31 0.46 7.46 -5.07
CA ALA A 31 1.53 8.37 -5.47
C ALA A 31 1.50 9.70 -4.71
N SER A 32 0.33 10.19 -4.32
CA SER A 32 0.19 11.40 -3.54
C SER A 32 -0.33 11.10 -2.15
N GLU A 33 0.05 11.95 -1.19
CA GLU A 33 -0.41 11.84 0.18
C GLU A 33 -1.94 11.99 0.28
N GLN A 34 -2.48 12.92 -0.51
CA GLN A 34 -3.92 13.16 -0.55
C GLN A 34 -4.68 11.93 -1.06
N HIS A 35 -4.19 11.32 -2.14
CA HIS A 35 -4.82 10.12 -2.70
C HIS A 35 -4.70 8.94 -1.73
N SER A 36 -3.54 8.81 -1.07
CA SER A 36 -3.35 7.77 -0.04
C SER A 36 -4.37 7.91 1.09
N ALA A 37 -4.61 9.14 1.56
CA ALA A 37 -5.58 9.41 2.62
C ALA A 37 -7.01 9.08 2.17
N GLN A 38 -7.36 9.40 0.94
CA GLN A 38 -8.68 9.08 0.38
C GLN A 38 -8.91 7.57 0.32
N LEU A 39 -7.89 6.82 -0.11
CA LEU A 39 -7.99 5.36 -0.19
C LEU A 39 -8.09 4.74 1.21
N ALA A 40 -7.34 5.25 2.16
CA ALA A 40 -7.41 4.78 3.54
C ALA A 40 -8.81 4.95 4.10
N GLN A 41 -9.44 6.09 3.85
CA GLN A 41 -10.81 6.34 4.26
C GLN A 41 -11.79 5.43 3.55
N GLN A 42 -11.61 5.25 2.24
CA GLN A 42 -12.47 4.40 1.43
C GLN A 42 -12.48 2.96 1.92
N PHE A 43 -11.32 2.43 2.30
CA PHE A 43 -11.19 1.04 2.71
C PHE A 43 -11.18 0.85 4.23
N GLY A 44 -11.39 1.91 4.99
CA GLY A 44 -11.51 1.82 6.45
C GLY A 44 -10.23 1.39 7.16
N VAL A 45 -9.08 1.77 6.63
CA VAL A 45 -7.77 1.50 7.24
C VAL A 45 -7.11 2.82 7.64
N PRO A 46 -6.16 2.82 8.59
CA PRO A 46 -5.47 4.04 8.98
C PRO A 46 -4.66 4.64 7.82
N ALA A 47 -4.60 5.96 7.76
CA ALA A 47 -3.72 6.64 6.82
C ALA A 47 -2.27 6.29 7.17
N THR A 48 -1.46 5.99 6.14
CA THR A 48 -0.10 5.51 6.34
C THR A 48 0.79 6.00 5.22
N ASP A 49 2.07 5.72 5.33
CA ASP A 49 3.05 5.95 4.27
C ASP A 49 3.80 4.65 3.97
N ASN A 50 4.61 4.66 2.92
CA ASN A 50 5.31 3.45 2.48
C ASN A 50 6.24 2.89 3.57
N ALA A 51 6.93 3.75 4.31
CA ALA A 51 7.85 3.30 5.35
C ALA A 51 7.11 2.63 6.51
N LYS A 52 6.01 3.20 6.94
CA LYS A 52 5.19 2.62 8.01
C LYS A 52 4.56 1.32 7.56
N LEU A 53 4.09 1.28 6.32
CA LEU A 53 3.47 0.07 5.77
C LEU A 53 4.47 -1.06 5.65
N TRP A 54 5.70 -0.75 5.24
CA TRP A 54 6.80 -1.72 5.20
C TRP A 54 7.01 -2.40 6.54
N GLN A 55 6.95 -1.64 7.63
CA GLN A 55 7.15 -2.17 8.97
C GLN A 55 5.95 -2.94 9.50
N ALA A 56 4.74 -2.55 9.11
CA ALA A 56 3.52 -3.12 9.66
C ALA A 56 3.03 -4.37 8.92
N ALA A 57 3.31 -4.49 7.64
CA ALA A 57 2.76 -5.56 6.81
C ALA A 57 3.68 -6.78 6.76
N ASP A 58 3.08 -7.96 6.76
CA ASP A 58 3.80 -9.20 6.51
C ASP A 58 4.06 -9.40 5.01
N VAL A 59 3.16 -8.88 4.17
CA VAL A 59 3.26 -8.96 2.71
C VAL A 59 2.93 -7.58 2.14
N LEU A 60 3.77 -7.10 1.23
CA LEU A 60 3.51 -5.87 0.48
C LEU A 60 3.30 -6.20 -0.98
N LEU A 61 2.19 -5.74 -1.52
CA LEU A 61 1.87 -5.87 -2.93
C LEU A 61 2.15 -4.55 -3.65
N LEU A 62 3.04 -4.59 -4.63
CA LEU A 62 3.40 -3.41 -5.42
C LEU A 62 2.55 -3.39 -6.69
N THR A 63 1.54 -2.54 -6.72
CA THR A 63 0.63 -2.40 -7.86
C THR A 63 0.88 -1.10 -8.62
N VAL A 64 2.15 -0.74 -8.72
CA VAL A 64 2.59 0.44 -9.47
C VAL A 64 2.99 0.02 -10.89
N PRO A 65 3.06 0.96 -11.85
CA PRO A 65 3.57 0.65 -13.19
C PRO A 65 4.96 0.03 -13.12
N ASP A 66 5.25 -0.92 -14.00
CA ASP A 66 6.52 -1.66 -14.01
C ASP A 66 7.75 -0.75 -13.92
N ARG A 67 7.71 0.38 -14.61
CA ARG A 67 8.81 1.35 -14.60
C ARG A 67 9.09 1.96 -13.22
N LEU A 68 8.12 1.89 -12.30
CA LEU A 68 8.25 2.47 -10.97
C LEU A 68 8.56 1.44 -9.89
N ILE A 69 8.49 0.15 -10.20
CA ILE A 69 8.72 -0.90 -9.21
C ILE A 69 10.12 -0.80 -8.60
N GLY A 70 11.12 -0.60 -9.43
CA GLY A 70 12.50 -0.46 -8.97
C GLY A 70 12.68 0.75 -8.05
N THR A 71 12.09 1.89 -8.41
CA THR A 71 12.16 3.11 -7.62
C THR A 71 11.51 2.94 -6.26
N VAL A 72 10.32 2.34 -6.23
CA VAL A 72 9.59 2.08 -4.99
C VAL A 72 10.37 1.12 -4.11
N ALA A 73 10.92 0.06 -4.69
CA ALA A 73 11.71 -0.91 -3.95
C ALA A 73 12.95 -0.28 -3.32
N GLU A 74 13.63 0.64 -4.04
CA GLU A 74 14.78 1.37 -3.51
C GLU A 74 14.38 2.26 -2.33
N GLU A 75 13.27 2.96 -2.43
CA GLU A 75 12.77 3.81 -1.35
C GLU A 75 12.49 2.98 -0.10
N LEU A 76 11.87 1.82 -0.27
CA LEU A 76 11.59 0.92 0.85
C LEU A 76 12.88 0.39 1.47
N ALA A 77 13.86 0.03 0.67
CA ALA A 77 15.14 -0.46 1.16
C ALA A 77 15.86 0.61 2.00
N GLN A 78 15.77 1.88 1.59
CA GLN A 78 16.36 2.99 2.35
C GLN A 78 15.65 3.22 3.67
N SER A 79 14.37 2.91 3.76
CA SER A 79 13.57 3.08 4.98
C SER A 79 13.90 2.06 6.06
N VAL A 80 14.60 0.99 5.73
CA VAL A 80 14.88 -0.12 6.64
C VAL A 80 16.21 0.04 7.39
N THR A 81 17.06 0.99 7.02
CA THR A 81 18.36 1.19 7.65
C THR A 81 18.32 1.99 8.98
#